data_0f6eb29414e56c96660e99ecb4aef7c3
#
_entry.id   0f6eb29414e56c96660e99ecb4aef7c3
#
_cell.length_a   1.000
_cell.length_b   1.000
_cell.length_c   1.000
_cell.angle_alpha   90.00
_cell.angle_beta   90.00
_cell.angle_gamma   90.00
#
_symmetry.space_group_name_H-M   'P 1'
#
loop_
_entity.id
_entity.type
_entity.pdbx_description
1 polymer ?
#
loop_
_entity_poly.entity_id
_entity_poly.type
_entity_poly.pdbx_seq_one_letter_code
_entity_poly.pdbx_strand_id
1 'polypeptide(L)'
;GYNKVAFNLSTGLLKNGWAMSILGARTWGDGYIQGTDFVGYSYFVNISKRLGENHQLSLTAFGAPQWHNQRNRNDKMTIKSWDELGDTQFNPSYGFANRDGKNVRKVSAYNKYHKPQVSLNHLWEINNKSSLSSVLYMSLGRGGGYSGQGKWKNSWYGTTTAGTLGVNRAEDKTFAYDSVYKWNESSQTGSVMAMSMSKNEHNWFGLISTYTTKLGQYFDVYGGVDLRYYKGKHYNELVDLYGGEYFIDPSRKNVKYKADDKDWQEEHLQKGDIIFRDYDGFVMQEGFFAQGEYNREAWSAFVAGSVSNSTYWRKDRFYYSKDEAKSDKEHFTGFTIKGGANYNVTEKHNVFANIGYFSRPPHMQGGVFLQNDVSNIVNSDAMNEKVFSIELGYGFRSSWLNANVNFYRTAWMDKATRVNVKEDRDAFAYLTGIDALHQGIEVDFVLHPIVNLDITGVFSIGDWHWNGDGKGYAYNSAGRPVGKNGKPLGDVGGEEHAQSFIKVKDVRVGNSAQTTFAIGGRYQFLRGLHVGVDYSHFARNYAKFSFPTVNLDAENVIESPWRMPAYGVLDANINYRFPLSKVFGVMVSANVNNLLDKEYIADAEDGAGHDKDTAKVFYGFGRTFSVNLKITF
;
A
#
# COMPACT_ATOMS: atom_id res chain seq x y z
N GLY A 1 22.11 -6.10 -9.34
CA GLY A 1 22.74 -6.65 -8.12
C GLY A 1 21.97 -6.28 -6.87
N TYR A 2 22.19 -7.05 -5.81
CA TYR A 2 21.59 -6.81 -4.48
C TYR A 2 22.64 -7.08 -3.41
N ASN A 3 22.88 -6.12 -2.54
CA ASN A 3 23.84 -6.22 -1.45
C ASN A 3 23.17 -5.80 -0.14
N LYS A 4 23.51 -6.49 0.96
CA LYS A 4 23.05 -6.11 2.30
C LYS A 4 24.14 -6.38 3.33
N VAL A 5 24.33 -5.40 4.21
CA VAL A 5 25.15 -5.53 5.43
C VAL A 5 24.27 -5.12 6.61
N ALA A 6 24.26 -5.94 7.67
CA ALA A 6 23.47 -5.67 8.87
C ALA A 6 24.25 -6.10 10.11
N PHE A 7 24.02 -5.40 11.22
CA PHE A 7 24.47 -5.80 12.55
C PHE A 7 23.33 -5.64 13.57
N ASN A 8 23.38 -6.45 14.61
CA ASN A 8 22.47 -6.39 15.74
C ASN A 8 23.27 -6.64 17.02
N LEU A 9 23.17 -5.74 17.98
CA LEU A 9 23.83 -5.80 19.28
C LEU A 9 22.79 -5.66 20.38
N SER A 10 22.87 -6.49 21.40
CA SER A 10 21.99 -6.44 22.58
C SER A 10 22.75 -6.75 23.85
N THR A 11 22.52 -5.97 24.90
CA THR A 11 23.12 -6.19 26.21
C THR A 11 22.42 -7.30 27.01
N GLY A 12 21.18 -7.66 26.62
CA GLY A 12 20.27 -8.35 27.53
C GLY A 12 19.90 -7.47 28.75
N LEU A 13 19.23 -8.05 29.73
CA LEU A 13 18.89 -7.37 30.97
C LEU A 13 20.10 -7.35 31.92
N LEU A 14 20.62 -6.17 32.20
CA LEU A 14 21.72 -5.94 33.12
C LEU A 14 21.26 -5.96 34.58
N LYS A 15 22.16 -6.23 35.52
CA LYS A 15 21.86 -6.28 36.96
C LYS A 15 21.25 -4.99 37.53
N ASN A 16 21.60 -3.84 36.94
CA ASN A 16 21.05 -2.53 37.30
C ASN A 16 19.68 -2.24 36.67
N GLY A 17 19.05 -3.21 35.97
CA GLY A 17 17.72 -3.09 35.39
C GLY A 17 17.69 -2.39 34.01
N TRP A 18 18.81 -2.10 33.39
CA TRP A 18 18.90 -1.59 32.03
C TRP A 18 18.96 -2.72 31.01
N ALA A 19 18.38 -2.48 29.83
CA ALA A 19 18.59 -3.30 28.64
C ALA A 19 18.67 -2.37 27.42
N MET A 20 19.56 -2.68 26.49
CA MET A 20 19.72 -1.93 25.24
C MET A 20 19.85 -2.88 24.07
N SER A 21 19.22 -2.53 22.95
CA SER A 21 19.37 -3.22 21.67
C SER A 21 19.52 -2.19 20.56
N ILE A 22 20.48 -2.43 19.66
CA ILE A 22 20.76 -1.59 18.49
C ILE A 22 20.87 -2.49 17.27
N LEU A 23 20.18 -2.10 16.18
CA LEU A 23 20.30 -2.72 14.87
C LEU A 23 20.60 -1.65 13.83
N GLY A 24 21.49 -1.96 12.91
CA GLY A 24 21.77 -1.14 11.73
C GLY A 24 21.91 -2.03 10.48
N ALA A 25 21.37 -1.56 9.37
CA ALA A 25 21.53 -2.24 8.08
C ALA A 25 21.61 -1.23 6.93
N ARG A 26 22.34 -1.62 5.89
CA ARG A 26 22.35 -0.98 4.57
C ARG A 26 22.05 -2.03 3.52
N THR A 27 21.14 -1.68 2.60
CA THR A 27 20.78 -2.50 1.44
C THR A 27 20.92 -1.63 0.19
N TRP A 28 21.57 -2.14 -0.86
CA TRP A 28 21.78 -1.38 -2.10
C TRP A 28 21.96 -2.31 -3.29
N GLY A 29 21.71 -1.81 -4.48
CA GLY A 29 21.91 -2.55 -5.72
C GLY A 29 21.35 -1.84 -6.93
N ASP A 30 21.50 -2.48 -8.10
CA ASP A 30 21.07 -1.94 -9.39
C ASP A 30 19.62 -2.33 -9.72
N GLY A 31 19.01 -3.21 -8.88
CA GLY A 31 17.68 -3.78 -9.13
C GLY A 31 17.70 -4.91 -10.15
N TYR A 32 16.53 -5.50 -10.38
CA TYR A 32 16.29 -6.52 -11.40
C TYR A 32 15.89 -5.91 -12.75
N ILE A 33 15.11 -4.84 -12.71
CA ILE A 33 14.66 -4.09 -13.88
C ILE A 33 15.72 -3.02 -14.23
N GLN A 34 15.89 -2.69 -15.49
CA GLN A 34 16.84 -1.69 -15.96
C GLN A 34 16.65 -0.33 -15.26
N GLY A 35 17.74 0.25 -14.76
CA GLY A 35 17.76 1.56 -14.13
C GLY A 35 16.94 1.68 -12.84
N THR A 36 16.69 0.57 -12.13
CA THR A 36 15.97 0.56 -10.84
C THR A 36 16.90 0.42 -9.64
N ASP A 37 18.02 1.10 -9.69
CA ASP A 37 18.96 1.16 -8.59
C ASP A 37 18.32 1.78 -7.33
N PHE A 38 18.79 1.30 -6.19
CA PHE A 38 18.24 1.66 -4.90
C PHE A 38 19.29 1.65 -3.80
N VAL A 39 19.03 2.46 -2.76
CA VAL A 39 19.73 2.41 -1.49
C VAL A 39 18.70 2.53 -0.37
N GLY A 40 18.77 1.63 0.58
CA GLY A 40 17.96 1.65 1.80
C GLY A 40 18.84 1.45 3.03
N TYR A 41 18.48 2.12 4.10
CA TYR A 41 19.03 1.90 5.43
C TYR A 41 17.94 1.45 6.36
N SER A 42 18.30 0.72 7.40
CA SER A 42 17.39 0.41 8.51
C SER A 42 18.14 0.64 9.81
N TYR A 43 17.46 1.23 10.77
CA TYR A 43 17.97 1.36 12.13
C TYR A 43 16.87 1.08 13.14
N PHE A 44 17.27 0.52 14.26
CA PHE A 44 16.44 0.27 15.41
C PHE A 44 17.27 0.48 16.67
N VAL A 45 16.72 1.21 17.62
CA VAL A 45 17.28 1.41 18.96
C VAL A 45 16.18 1.21 19.98
N ASN A 46 16.46 0.38 20.97
CA ASN A 46 15.60 0.24 22.14
C ASN A 46 16.46 0.40 23.38
N ILE A 47 15.98 1.22 24.31
CA ILE A 47 16.57 1.42 25.64
C ILE A 47 15.46 1.22 26.65
N SER A 48 15.61 0.23 27.50
CA SER A 48 14.63 -0.14 28.53
C SER A 48 15.22 -0.04 29.92
N LYS A 49 14.40 0.38 30.87
CA LYS A 49 14.75 0.49 32.30
C LYS A 49 13.64 -0.09 33.15
N ARG A 50 14.00 -1.00 34.02
CA ARG A 50 13.17 -1.43 35.16
C ARG A 50 13.30 -0.41 36.29
N LEU A 51 12.18 0.12 36.78
CA LEU A 51 12.08 1.06 37.87
C LEU A 51 11.35 0.39 39.05
N GLY A 52 12.12 -0.11 40.02
CA GLY A 52 11.59 -0.96 41.06
C GLY A 52 11.09 -2.31 40.53
N GLU A 53 10.09 -2.87 41.17
CA GLU A 53 9.50 -4.17 40.81
C GLU A 53 8.32 -4.03 39.85
N ASN A 54 7.66 -2.87 39.84
CA ASN A 54 6.33 -2.70 39.23
C ASN A 54 6.31 -1.83 37.99
N HIS A 55 7.41 -1.16 37.63
CA HIS A 55 7.42 -0.27 36.46
C HIS A 55 8.54 -0.62 35.47
N GLN A 56 8.20 -0.55 34.22
CA GLN A 56 9.17 -0.63 33.14
C GLN A 56 8.94 0.53 32.15
N LEU A 57 9.99 1.26 31.82
CA LEU A 57 10.03 2.24 30.76
C LEU A 57 10.86 1.72 29.59
N SER A 58 10.41 1.96 28.37
CA SER A 58 11.14 1.58 27.18
C SER A 58 11.02 2.67 26.11
N LEU A 59 12.14 3.24 25.71
CA LEU A 59 12.22 4.15 24.56
C LEU A 59 12.66 3.34 23.35
N THR A 60 11.82 3.36 22.31
CA THR A 60 12.08 2.68 21.05
C THR A 60 12.11 3.69 19.91
N ALA A 61 13.13 3.64 19.07
CA ALA A 61 13.23 4.43 17.85
C ALA A 61 13.64 3.55 16.68
N PHE A 62 12.95 3.66 15.55
CA PHE A 62 13.31 2.93 14.33
C PHE A 62 12.91 3.71 13.07
N GLY A 63 13.56 3.36 11.96
CA GLY A 63 13.26 3.93 10.66
C GLY A 63 14.02 3.24 9.54
N ALA A 64 13.57 3.49 8.32
CA ALA A 64 14.12 2.92 7.10
C ALA A 64 14.23 4.00 6.00
N PRO A 65 15.20 4.93 6.08
CA PRO A 65 15.41 5.90 5.00
C PRO A 65 15.83 5.17 3.72
N GLN A 66 15.18 5.51 2.63
CA GLN A 66 15.44 4.89 1.33
C GLN A 66 15.23 5.84 0.17
N TRP A 67 15.88 5.54 -0.93
CA TRP A 67 15.53 6.04 -2.25
C TRP A 67 15.69 4.93 -3.30
N HIS A 68 14.91 5.01 -4.34
CA HIS A 68 15.00 4.09 -5.46
C HIS A 68 14.48 4.72 -6.75
N ASN A 69 15.10 4.34 -7.84
CA ASN A 69 14.53 4.47 -9.17
C ASN A 69 13.58 3.29 -9.40
N GLN A 70 12.56 3.49 -10.21
CA GLN A 70 11.56 2.45 -10.43
C GLN A 70 11.07 2.45 -11.88
N ARG A 71 10.55 1.34 -12.34
CA ARG A 71 9.66 1.28 -13.49
C ARG A 71 8.30 1.79 -13.03
N ASN A 72 7.70 2.73 -13.75
CA ASN A 72 6.41 3.28 -13.36
C ASN A 72 5.35 2.17 -13.41
N ARG A 73 4.48 2.11 -12.40
CA ARG A 73 3.37 1.14 -12.34
C ARG A 73 2.44 1.20 -13.56
N ASN A 74 2.39 2.36 -14.21
CA ASN A 74 1.57 2.58 -15.41
C ASN A 74 2.30 2.22 -16.71
N ASP A 75 3.58 1.80 -16.66
CA ASP A 75 4.38 1.42 -17.82
C ASP A 75 4.19 -0.04 -18.25
N LYS A 76 3.00 -0.62 -17.94
CA LYS A 76 2.61 -1.93 -18.45
C LYS A 76 2.37 -1.85 -19.96
N MET A 77 2.79 -2.90 -20.66
CA MET A 77 2.55 -3.04 -22.10
C MET A 77 1.74 -4.30 -22.39
N THR A 78 1.17 -4.37 -23.61
CA THR A 78 0.55 -5.62 -24.09
C THR A 78 1.60 -6.72 -24.22
N ILE A 79 1.17 -7.97 -24.15
CA ILE A 79 2.05 -9.14 -24.38
C ILE A 79 2.77 -8.99 -25.71
N LYS A 80 2.05 -8.65 -26.78
CA LYS A 80 2.63 -8.41 -28.10
C LYS A 80 3.75 -7.36 -28.08
N SER A 81 3.55 -6.25 -27.37
CA SER A 81 4.58 -5.20 -27.27
C SER A 81 5.82 -5.64 -26.52
N TRP A 82 5.67 -6.50 -25.50
CA TRP A 82 6.81 -7.12 -24.81
C TRP A 82 7.56 -8.10 -25.71
N ASP A 83 6.85 -8.92 -26.48
CA ASP A 83 7.44 -9.86 -27.44
C ASP A 83 8.24 -9.14 -28.53
N GLU A 84 7.69 -8.04 -29.09
CA GLU A 84 8.38 -7.19 -30.07
C GLU A 84 9.61 -6.47 -29.50
N LEU A 85 9.58 -6.15 -28.19
CA LEU A 85 10.72 -5.55 -27.49
C LEU A 85 11.81 -6.58 -27.18
N GLY A 86 11.42 -7.82 -26.84
CA GLY A 86 12.30 -8.94 -26.53
C GLY A 86 13.02 -8.87 -25.18
N ASP A 87 12.61 -7.96 -24.29
CA ASP A 87 13.22 -7.78 -22.96
C ASP A 87 12.18 -7.37 -21.91
N THR A 88 11.80 -8.30 -21.05
CA THR A 88 10.82 -8.07 -19.96
C THR A 88 11.40 -7.26 -18.77
N GLN A 89 12.72 -7.07 -18.73
CA GLN A 89 13.41 -6.22 -17.75
C GLN A 89 13.53 -4.75 -18.20
N PHE A 90 13.12 -4.44 -19.42
CA PHE A 90 13.14 -3.08 -19.96
C PHE A 90 12.32 -2.10 -19.11
N ASN A 91 12.86 -0.89 -18.94
CA ASN A 91 12.20 0.19 -18.21
C ASN A 91 11.88 1.36 -19.17
N PRO A 92 10.61 1.57 -19.54
CA PRO A 92 10.21 2.66 -20.44
C PRO A 92 10.50 4.07 -19.92
N SER A 93 10.69 4.22 -18.61
CA SER A 93 11.03 5.50 -17.95
C SER A 93 12.54 5.76 -17.82
N TYR A 94 13.36 4.81 -18.25
CA TYR A 94 14.82 4.83 -18.17
C TYR A 94 15.45 5.30 -19.48
N GLY A 95 16.54 6.08 -19.39
CA GLY A 95 17.28 6.52 -20.57
C GLY A 95 18.50 7.35 -20.22
N PHE A 96 19.04 8.05 -21.20
CA PHE A 96 20.26 8.84 -21.07
C PHE A 96 20.09 10.26 -21.61
N ALA A 97 20.91 11.18 -21.08
CA ALA A 97 21.12 12.49 -21.63
C ALA A 97 22.62 12.72 -21.83
N ASN A 98 23.03 13.22 -23.00
CA ASN A 98 24.40 13.64 -23.25
C ASN A 98 24.56 15.09 -22.77
N ARG A 99 25.29 15.26 -21.66
CA ARG A 99 25.55 16.58 -21.07
C ARG A 99 27.06 16.77 -20.86
N ASP A 100 27.60 17.84 -21.44
CA ASP A 100 29.04 18.20 -21.35
C ASP A 100 29.96 17.03 -21.77
N GLY A 101 29.57 16.32 -22.84
CA GLY A 101 30.28 15.14 -23.35
C GLY A 101 30.16 13.88 -22.49
N LYS A 102 29.32 13.90 -21.44
CA LYS A 102 29.07 12.74 -20.58
C LYS A 102 27.67 12.19 -20.82
N ASN A 103 27.58 10.87 -20.97
CA ASN A 103 26.31 10.18 -21.05
C ASN A 103 25.74 9.96 -19.64
N VAL A 104 24.79 10.81 -19.24
CA VAL A 104 24.19 10.80 -17.89
C VAL A 104 22.91 9.99 -17.88
N ARG A 105 22.85 8.94 -17.05
CA ARG A 105 21.65 8.14 -16.86
C ARG A 105 20.57 8.96 -16.15
N LYS A 106 19.34 8.85 -16.62
CA LYS A 106 18.15 9.49 -16.09
C LYS A 106 17.01 8.50 -15.95
N VAL A 107 16.13 8.71 -14.96
CA VAL A 107 14.87 7.99 -14.78
C VAL A 107 13.78 8.99 -14.42
N SER A 108 12.61 8.91 -15.04
CA SER A 108 11.47 9.79 -14.74
C SER A 108 10.58 9.28 -13.59
N ALA A 109 10.84 8.06 -13.11
CA ALA A 109 10.13 7.46 -11.98
C ALA A 109 11.11 7.20 -10.82
N TYR A 110 11.05 8.06 -9.81
CA TYR A 110 11.94 8.06 -8.64
C TYR A 110 11.12 8.23 -7.36
N ASN A 111 11.55 7.59 -6.28
CA ASN A 111 10.96 7.75 -4.96
C ASN A 111 12.04 7.86 -3.88
N LYS A 112 11.81 8.74 -2.92
CA LYS A 112 12.63 8.90 -1.72
C LYS A 112 11.75 9.03 -0.50
N TYR A 113 12.05 8.26 0.55
CA TYR A 113 11.19 8.22 1.71
C TYR A 113 11.92 7.90 3.01
N HIS A 114 11.52 8.57 4.10
CA HIS A 114 11.91 8.24 5.47
C HIS A 114 10.75 8.50 6.42
N LYS A 115 10.30 7.46 7.12
CA LYS A 115 9.26 7.51 8.17
C LYS A 115 9.83 6.99 9.49
N PRO A 116 10.59 7.79 10.25
CA PRO A 116 11.01 7.39 11.58
C PRO A 116 9.80 7.29 12.52
N GLN A 117 9.88 6.36 13.44
CA GLN A 117 8.94 6.24 14.54
C GLN A 117 9.69 6.19 15.85
N VAL A 118 9.20 6.95 16.84
CA VAL A 118 9.69 6.94 18.22
C VAL A 118 8.52 6.67 19.12
N SER A 119 8.70 5.78 20.10
CA SER A 119 7.70 5.49 21.12
C SER A 119 8.32 5.41 22.50
N LEU A 120 7.61 5.96 23.48
CA LEU A 120 7.86 5.77 24.90
C LEU A 120 6.78 4.84 25.43
N ASN A 121 7.20 3.66 25.89
CA ASN A 121 6.32 2.63 26.42
C ASN A 121 6.49 2.57 27.92
N HIS A 122 5.40 2.58 28.65
CA HIS A 122 5.36 2.41 30.09
C HIS A 122 4.46 1.23 30.44
N LEU A 123 5.00 0.26 31.15
CA LEU A 123 4.25 -0.82 31.76
C LEU A 123 4.25 -0.60 33.29
N TRP A 124 3.05 -0.57 33.86
CA TRP A 124 2.83 -0.54 35.30
C TRP A 124 2.10 -1.80 35.74
N GLU A 125 2.78 -2.65 36.46
CA GLU A 125 2.20 -3.81 37.17
C GLU A 125 1.59 -3.33 38.49
N ILE A 126 0.30 -2.96 38.49
CA ILE A 126 -0.41 -2.38 39.62
C ILE A 126 -0.46 -3.38 40.79
N ASN A 127 -0.73 -4.63 40.45
CA ASN A 127 -0.69 -5.78 41.32
C ASN A 127 -0.59 -7.08 40.49
N ASN A 128 -0.63 -8.24 41.14
CA ASN A 128 -0.52 -9.55 40.50
C ASN A 128 -1.68 -9.91 39.53
N LYS A 129 -2.74 -9.09 39.49
CA LYS A 129 -3.91 -9.29 38.60
C LYS A 129 -4.09 -8.19 37.56
N SER A 130 -3.53 -7.01 37.83
CA SER A 130 -3.86 -5.81 37.05
C SER A 130 -2.60 -5.09 36.58
N SER A 131 -2.61 -4.64 35.33
CA SER A 131 -1.55 -3.84 34.73
C SER A 131 -2.12 -2.70 33.87
N LEU A 132 -1.33 -1.64 33.73
CA LEU A 132 -1.59 -0.54 32.79
C LEU A 132 -0.40 -0.42 31.85
N SER A 133 -0.66 -0.57 30.57
CA SER A 133 0.31 -0.35 29.49
C SER A 133 -0.04 0.92 28.74
N SER A 134 0.89 1.86 28.67
CA SER A 134 0.70 3.13 27.97
C SER A 134 1.83 3.35 26.96
N VAL A 135 1.48 3.73 25.75
CA VAL A 135 2.40 4.00 24.65
C VAL A 135 2.15 5.40 24.10
N LEU A 136 3.11 6.29 24.30
CA LEU A 136 3.14 7.58 23.61
C LEU A 136 4.06 7.44 22.39
N TYR A 137 3.56 7.77 21.20
CA TYR A 137 4.34 7.60 19.98
C TYR A 137 4.24 8.80 19.03
N MET A 138 5.28 8.96 18.20
CA MET A 138 5.31 9.91 17.11
C MET A 138 6.00 9.33 15.88
N SER A 139 5.59 9.83 14.69
CA SER A 139 6.26 9.58 13.43
C SER A 139 6.34 10.86 12.61
N LEU A 140 7.53 11.19 12.09
CA LEU A 140 7.80 12.39 11.31
C LEU A 140 8.27 11.98 9.91
N GLY A 141 7.32 11.55 9.07
CA GLY A 141 7.60 11.08 7.71
C GLY A 141 7.95 12.22 6.76
N ARG A 142 8.94 12.01 5.91
CA ARG A 142 9.34 12.92 4.83
C ARG A 142 9.64 12.09 3.59
N GLY A 143 9.12 12.53 2.45
CA GLY A 143 9.37 11.83 1.21
C GLY A 143 8.64 12.40 0.02
N GLY A 144 8.89 11.81 -1.14
CA GLY A 144 8.23 12.20 -2.39
C GLY A 144 8.68 11.34 -3.55
N GLY A 145 7.93 11.45 -4.64
CA GLY A 145 8.23 10.80 -5.91
C GLY A 145 8.18 11.79 -7.06
N TYR A 146 8.90 11.48 -8.14
CA TYR A 146 8.90 12.30 -9.34
C TYR A 146 7.52 12.35 -10.00
N SER A 147 7.17 13.51 -10.53
CA SER A 147 5.96 13.80 -11.27
C SER A 147 6.30 14.73 -12.44
N GLY A 148 6.21 14.24 -13.65
CA GLY A 148 6.47 14.99 -14.86
C GLY A 148 5.43 16.08 -15.09
N GLN A 149 5.88 17.26 -15.49
CA GLN A 149 5.09 18.48 -15.67
C GLN A 149 5.32 19.10 -17.05
N GLY A 150 4.49 20.06 -17.41
CA GLY A 150 4.66 20.91 -18.57
C GLY A 150 3.58 20.77 -19.61
N LYS A 151 3.67 21.59 -20.67
CA LYS A 151 2.75 21.62 -21.81
C LYS A 151 2.67 20.26 -22.53
N TRP A 152 3.81 19.57 -22.60
CA TRP A 152 3.94 18.25 -23.21
C TRP A 152 4.09 17.12 -22.19
N LYS A 153 3.44 17.25 -21.03
CA LYS A 153 3.55 16.27 -19.94
C LYS A 153 3.22 14.82 -20.35
N ASN A 154 2.39 14.64 -21.39
CA ASN A 154 2.09 13.30 -21.93
C ASN A 154 3.32 12.62 -22.55
N SER A 155 4.33 13.41 -22.97
CA SER A 155 5.61 12.85 -23.45
C SER A 155 6.45 12.22 -22.34
N TRP A 156 6.12 12.45 -21.05
CA TRP A 156 6.73 11.75 -19.93
C TRP A 156 6.26 10.30 -19.78
N TYR A 157 5.17 9.91 -20.41
CA TYR A 157 4.65 8.55 -20.28
C TYR A 157 5.56 7.56 -21.00
N GLY A 158 6.00 6.56 -20.29
CA GLY A 158 6.84 5.48 -20.81
C GLY A 158 6.09 4.61 -21.80
N THR A 159 4.76 4.51 -21.65
CA THR A 159 3.86 3.74 -22.53
C THR A 159 2.64 4.56 -22.91
N THR A 160 1.98 4.15 -24.00
CA THR A 160 0.70 4.69 -24.45
C THR A 160 -0.48 4.04 -23.71
N THR A 161 -1.66 4.60 -23.82
CA THR A 161 -2.90 3.98 -23.30
C THR A 161 -3.20 2.63 -23.96
N ALA A 162 -2.75 2.42 -25.19
CA ALA A 162 -2.87 1.14 -25.91
C ALA A 162 -1.85 0.08 -25.46
N GLY A 163 -0.94 0.41 -24.54
CA GLY A 163 0.06 -0.53 -24.03
C GLY A 163 1.24 -0.77 -24.98
N THR A 164 1.58 0.22 -25.82
CA THR A 164 2.81 0.26 -26.62
C THR A 164 3.82 1.24 -26.02
N LEU A 165 5.06 1.24 -26.49
CA LEU A 165 6.03 2.25 -26.06
C LEU A 165 5.54 3.66 -26.38
N GLY A 166 5.82 4.60 -25.48
CA GLY A 166 5.56 6.02 -25.68
C GLY A 166 6.38 6.61 -26.83
N VAL A 167 6.03 7.81 -27.26
CA VAL A 167 6.56 8.43 -28.48
C VAL A 167 7.98 8.99 -28.35
N ASN A 168 8.40 9.34 -27.13
CA ASN A 168 9.69 9.99 -26.91
C ASN A 168 10.80 8.96 -26.64
N ARG A 169 11.36 8.39 -27.74
CA ARG A 169 12.35 7.30 -27.68
C ARG A 169 13.64 7.67 -28.40
N ALA A 170 14.75 7.21 -27.83
CA ALA A 170 16.04 7.16 -28.50
C ALA A 170 16.08 5.95 -29.48
N GLU A 171 17.16 5.82 -30.24
CA GLU A 171 17.35 4.74 -31.20
C GLU A 171 17.32 3.34 -30.54
N ASP A 172 17.87 3.22 -29.34
CA ASP A 172 17.87 2.02 -28.50
C ASP A 172 16.54 1.76 -27.77
N LYS A 173 15.48 2.50 -28.09
CA LYS A 173 14.13 2.48 -27.50
C LYS A 173 14.05 3.03 -26.07
N THR A 174 15.16 3.42 -25.44
CA THR A 174 15.15 4.08 -24.12
C THR A 174 14.49 5.46 -24.20
N PHE A 175 14.13 6.03 -23.04
CA PHE A 175 13.51 7.36 -23.01
C PHE A 175 14.51 8.44 -23.49
N ALA A 176 14.10 9.26 -24.48
CA ALA A 176 14.95 10.24 -25.13
C ALA A 176 15.08 11.53 -24.32
N TYR A 177 15.89 11.55 -23.27
CA TYR A 177 16.12 12.75 -22.44
C TYR A 177 16.79 13.88 -23.21
N ASP A 178 17.66 13.59 -24.20
CA ASP A 178 18.27 14.61 -25.07
C ASP A 178 17.22 15.42 -25.83
N SER A 179 16.12 14.78 -26.24
CA SER A 179 15.00 15.47 -26.88
C SER A 179 14.35 16.47 -25.92
N VAL A 180 14.18 16.10 -24.64
CA VAL A 180 13.62 16.99 -23.62
C VAL A 180 14.49 18.23 -23.43
N TYR A 181 15.79 18.03 -23.29
CA TYR A 181 16.75 19.15 -23.18
C TYR A 181 16.69 20.06 -24.41
N LYS A 182 16.74 19.48 -25.61
CA LYS A 182 16.65 20.23 -26.87
C LYS A 182 15.37 21.06 -26.99
N TRP A 183 14.23 20.48 -26.62
CA TRP A 183 12.95 21.21 -26.64
C TRP A 183 12.93 22.38 -25.67
N ASN A 184 13.46 22.19 -24.45
CA ASN A 184 13.47 23.22 -23.44
C ASN A 184 14.47 24.35 -23.79
N GLU A 185 15.69 24.01 -24.25
CA GLU A 185 16.73 24.95 -24.65
C GLU A 185 16.34 25.80 -25.86
N SER A 186 15.49 25.28 -26.76
CA SER A 186 14.96 26.00 -27.91
C SER A 186 13.66 26.76 -27.64
N SER A 187 13.06 26.60 -26.47
CA SER A 187 11.76 27.21 -26.14
C SER A 187 11.91 28.67 -25.76
N GLN A 188 11.08 29.53 -26.35
CA GLN A 188 10.99 30.97 -26.02
C GLN A 188 10.03 31.25 -24.83
N THR A 189 9.35 30.23 -24.31
CA THR A 189 8.31 30.36 -23.26
C THR A 189 8.62 29.53 -22.02
N GLY A 190 9.90 29.31 -21.74
CA GLY A 190 10.38 28.46 -20.65
C GLY A 190 10.33 26.97 -20.95
N SER A 191 10.58 26.13 -19.96
CA SER A 191 10.58 24.67 -20.11
C SER A 191 9.22 24.14 -20.53
N VAL A 192 9.15 23.45 -21.65
CA VAL A 192 7.93 22.76 -22.12
C VAL A 192 7.69 21.45 -21.40
N MET A 193 8.75 20.87 -20.82
CA MET A 193 8.74 19.70 -19.95
C MET A 193 9.64 19.95 -18.74
N ALA A 194 9.15 19.72 -17.54
CA ALA A 194 9.90 19.87 -16.29
C ALA A 194 9.59 18.69 -15.36
N MET A 195 10.44 18.46 -14.38
CA MET A 195 10.21 17.47 -13.34
C MET A 195 9.92 18.14 -12.01
N SER A 196 8.85 17.73 -11.37
CA SER A 196 8.59 18.07 -9.97
C SER A 196 8.73 16.84 -9.08
N MET A 197 8.87 17.07 -7.79
CA MET A 197 8.71 16.05 -6.77
C MET A 197 7.40 16.27 -6.02
N SER A 198 6.49 15.31 -6.12
CA SER A 198 5.29 15.26 -5.29
C SER A 198 5.69 14.87 -3.88
N LYS A 199 5.85 15.86 -3.01
CA LYS A 199 6.27 15.69 -1.63
C LYS A 199 5.10 15.40 -0.72
N ASN A 200 5.31 14.45 0.20
CA ASN A 200 4.34 14.04 1.21
C ASN A 200 5.07 13.97 2.56
N GLU A 201 4.74 14.91 3.43
CA GLU A 201 5.30 15.01 4.78
C GLU A 201 4.22 14.66 5.80
N HIS A 202 4.54 13.81 6.75
CA HIS A 202 3.61 13.30 7.74
C HIS A 202 4.10 13.60 9.15
N ASN A 203 3.28 14.25 9.96
CA ASN A 203 3.46 14.38 11.39
C ASN A 203 2.34 13.62 12.07
N TRP A 204 2.67 12.61 12.82
CA TRP A 204 1.73 11.71 13.48
C TRP A 204 2.09 11.58 14.95
N PHE A 205 1.12 11.80 15.82
CA PHE A 205 1.26 11.66 17.27
C PHE A 205 0.12 10.81 17.80
N GLY A 206 0.39 9.97 18.79
CA GLY A 206 -0.66 9.16 19.38
C GLY A 206 -0.34 8.69 20.79
N LEU A 207 -1.40 8.36 21.49
CA LEU A 207 -1.40 7.74 22.83
C LEU A 207 -2.34 6.54 22.79
N ILE A 208 -1.82 5.37 23.14
CA ILE A 208 -2.64 4.19 23.41
C ILE A 208 -2.40 3.82 24.87
N SER A 209 -3.47 3.66 25.64
CA SER A 209 -3.37 3.20 27.02
C SER A 209 -4.37 2.08 27.27
N THR A 210 -3.88 0.95 27.77
CA THR A 210 -4.65 -0.28 27.98
C THR A 210 -4.52 -0.74 29.42
N TYR A 211 -5.64 -0.80 30.11
CA TYR A 211 -5.77 -1.44 31.40
C TYR A 211 -6.18 -2.90 31.22
N THR A 212 -5.48 -3.81 31.86
CA THR A 212 -5.75 -5.25 31.86
C THR A 212 -5.97 -5.73 33.28
N THR A 213 -6.98 -6.57 33.50
CA THR A 213 -7.22 -7.18 34.82
C THR A 213 -7.82 -8.57 34.72
N LYS A 214 -7.50 -9.42 35.68
CA LYS A 214 -8.10 -10.75 35.87
C LYS A 214 -9.27 -10.70 36.83
N LEU A 215 -10.44 -11.14 36.35
CA LEU A 215 -11.65 -11.29 37.16
C LEU A 215 -11.89 -12.76 37.50
N GLY A 216 -11.55 -13.15 38.72
CA GLY A 216 -11.58 -14.54 39.13
C GLY A 216 -10.47 -15.37 38.49
N GLN A 217 -10.79 -16.63 38.15
CA GLN A 217 -9.84 -17.60 37.62
C GLN A 217 -9.89 -17.71 36.10
N TYR A 218 -11.00 -17.33 35.45
CA TYR A 218 -11.30 -17.67 34.07
C TYR A 218 -11.52 -16.47 33.16
N PHE A 219 -11.60 -15.26 33.74
CA PHE A 219 -11.88 -14.06 32.96
C PHE A 219 -10.68 -13.12 32.94
N ASP A 220 -10.25 -12.75 31.76
CA ASP A 220 -9.33 -11.65 31.50
C ASP A 220 -10.12 -10.51 30.81
N VAL A 221 -10.00 -9.29 31.34
CA VAL A 221 -10.68 -8.11 30.81
C VAL A 221 -9.65 -7.04 30.54
N TYR A 222 -9.72 -6.41 29.39
CA TYR A 222 -8.93 -5.25 29.07
C TYR A 222 -9.72 -4.23 28.28
N GLY A 223 -9.35 -2.98 28.48
CA GLY A 223 -9.95 -1.87 27.78
C GLY A 223 -9.06 -0.64 27.85
N GLY A 224 -9.31 0.30 27.01
CA GLY A 224 -8.45 1.46 26.93
C GLY A 224 -8.91 2.52 25.95
N VAL A 225 -7.98 3.45 25.71
CA VAL A 225 -8.15 4.61 24.82
C VAL A 225 -7.09 4.59 23.72
N ASP A 226 -7.48 5.06 22.53
CA ASP A 226 -6.60 5.34 21.39
C ASP A 226 -6.86 6.78 20.93
N LEU A 227 -5.88 7.65 21.15
CA LEU A 227 -5.91 9.05 20.73
C LEU A 227 -4.86 9.27 19.66
N ARG A 228 -5.23 9.93 18.56
CA ARG A 228 -4.35 10.05 17.39
C ARG A 228 -4.56 11.39 16.68
N TYR A 229 -3.47 12.10 16.46
CA TYR A 229 -3.45 13.31 15.65
C TYR A 229 -2.50 13.14 14.47
N TYR A 230 -2.98 13.48 13.29
CA TYR A 230 -2.22 13.42 12.05
C TYR A 230 -2.31 14.74 11.30
N LYS A 231 -1.15 15.19 10.79
CA LYS A 231 -1.03 16.26 9.81
C LYS A 231 -0.17 15.80 8.66
N GLY A 232 -0.73 15.78 7.45
CA GLY A 232 -0.02 15.53 6.21
C GLY A 232 0.15 16.81 5.41
N LYS A 233 1.38 17.20 5.04
CA LYS A 233 1.64 18.29 4.09
C LYS A 233 1.92 17.70 2.72
N HIS A 234 1.17 18.16 1.71
CA HIS A 234 1.22 17.68 0.34
C HIS A 234 1.48 18.85 -0.61
N TYR A 235 2.60 18.81 -1.32
CA TYR A 235 2.97 19.85 -2.27
C TYR A 235 3.86 19.31 -3.38
N ASN A 236 3.92 20.01 -4.50
CA ASN A 236 4.83 19.70 -5.60
C ASN A 236 5.90 20.78 -5.71
N GLU A 237 7.16 20.38 -5.74
CA GLU A 237 8.33 21.25 -5.85
C GLU A 237 9.08 20.96 -7.14
N LEU A 238 9.43 21.97 -7.92
CA LEU A 238 10.26 21.82 -9.12
C LEU A 238 11.64 21.30 -8.76
N VAL A 239 12.12 20.26 -9.45
CA VAL A 239 13.43 19.64 -9.18
C VAL A 239 14.37 19.63 -10.37
N ASP A 240 13.85 19.65 -11.61
CA ASP A 240 14.68 19.72 -12.82
C ASP A 240 13.93 20.45 -13.94
N LEU A 241 14.57 21.43 -14.55
CA LEU A 241 14.07 22.21 -15.68
C LEU A 241 14.57 21.66 -17.03
N TYR A 242 15.45 20.64 -17.02
CA TYR A 242 16.05 19.99 -18.18
C TYR A 242 16.59 20.99 -19.22
N GLY A 243 17.44 21.91 -18.78
CA GLY A 243 18.09 22.89 -19.64
C GLY A 243 17.26 24.15 -19.97
N GLY A 244 16.01 24.23 -19.53
CA GLY A 244 15.22 25.45 -19.67
C GLY A 244 15.56 26.49 -18.60
N GLU A 245 15.30 27.76 -18.93
CA GLU A 245 15.64 28.87 -18.02
C GLU A 245 14.63 29.02 -16.86
N TYR A 246 13.35 28.72 -17.09
CA TYR A 246 12.25 28.81 -16.12
C TYR A 246 11.11 27.87 -16.50
N PHE A 247 10.13 27.76 -15.61
CA PHE A 247 8.89 27.04 -15.84
C PHE A 247 7.67 27.91 -15.54
N ILE A 248 6.65 27.90 -16.40
CA ILE A 248 5.34 28.50 -16.13
C ILE A 248 4.37 27.40 -15.77
N ASP A 249 3.80 27.47 -14.57
CA ASP A 249 2.86 26.45 -14.07
C ASP A 249 1.44 26.66 -14.64
N PRO A 250 0.97 25.79 -15.57
CA PRO A 250 -0.35 25.97 -16.18
C PRO A 250 -1.50 25.77 -15.19
N SER A 251 -1.27 25.13 -14.04
CA SER A 251 -2.31 24.93 -13.02
C SER A 251 -2.73 26.22 -12.32
N ARG A 252 -1.88 27.24 -12.33
CA ARG A 252 -2.17 28.57 -11.76
C ARG A 252 -3.36 29.26 -12.44
N LYS A 253 -3.62 28.98 -13.73
CA LYS A 253 -4.78 29.49 -14.46
C LYS A 253 -6.12 29.00 -13.90
N ASN A 254 -6.12 27.93 -13.12
CA ASN A 254 -7.32 27.36 -12.48
C ASN A 254 -7.58 27.94 -11.07
N VAL A 255 -6.72 28.83 -10.58
CA VAL A 255 -6.84 29.44 -9.26
C VAL A 255 -7.78 30.64 -9.31
N LYS A 256 -9.02 30.48 -8.84
CA LYS A 256 -10.11 31.44 -9.00
C LYS A 256 -9.82 32.80 -8.37
N TYR A 257 -9.29 32.87 -7.16
CA TYR A 257 -9.00 34.12 -6.45
C TYR A 257 -7.81 34.89 -7.05
N LYS A 258 -7.10 34.28 -8.00
CA LYS A 258 -5.98 34.86 -8.78
C LYS A 258 -6.29 34.93 -10.29
N ALA A 259 -7.55 34.84 -10.68
CA ALA A 259 -7.95 34.79 -12.09
C ALA A 259 -7.48 36.02 -12.91
N ASP A 260 -7.44 37.21 -12.28
CA ASP A 260 -7.03 38.45 -12.91
C ASP A 260 -5.54 38.80 -12.71
N ASP A 261 -4.79 38.01 -11.93
CA ASP A 261 -3.39 38.22 -11.61
C ASP A 261 -2.48 37.51 -12.64
N LYS A 262 -2.28 38.21 -13.78
CA LYS A 262 -1.49 37.65 -14.90
C LYS A 262 -0.01 37.49 -14.55
N ASP A 263 0.54 38.40 -13.77
CA ASP A 263 1.94 38.37 -13.35
C ASP A 263 2.21 37.12 -12.50
N TRP A 264 1.30 36.77 -11.59
CA TRP A 264 1.39 35.53 -10.83
C TRP A 264 1.15 34.28 -11.68
N GLN A 265 0.19 34.30 -12.62
CA GLN A 265 -0.08 33.13 -13.49
C GLN A 265 1.06 32.81 -14.44
N GLU A 266 1.83 33.79 -14.87
CA GLU A 266 2.92 33.70 -15.83
C GLU A 266 4.30 33.87 -15.17
N GLU A 267 4.38 33.79 -13.84
CA GLU A 267 5.62 33.87 -13.08
C GLU A 267 6.65 32.86 -13.56
N HIS A 268 7.89 33.30 -13.72
CA HIS A 268 9.03 32.48 -14.13
C HIS A 268 9.57 31.68 -12.93
N LEU A 269 9.06 30.46 -12.79
CA LEU A 269 9.39 29.59 -11.65
C LEU A 269 10.72 28.86 -11.85
N GLN A 270 11.44 28.69 -10.75
CA GLN A 270 12.75 28.08 -10.68
C GLN A 270 12.72 26.76 -9.91
N LYS A 271 13.83 26.03 -9.96
CA LYS A 271 14.03 24.85 -9.13
C LYS A 271 13.91 25.21 -7.63
N GLY A 272 13.05 24.47 -6.91
CA GLY A 272 12.69 24.72 -5.51
C GLY A 272 11.33 25.39 -5.34
N ASP A 273 10.77 26.00 -6.40
CA ASP A 273 9.47 26.64 -6.33
C ASP A 273 8.34 25.61 -6.29
N ILE A 274 7.24 25.99 -5.62
CA ILE A 274 6.03 25.17 -5.47
C ILE A 274 5.11 25.38 -6.67
N ILE A 275 4.64 24.29 -7.23
CA ILE A 275 3.73 24.23 -8.38
C ILE A 275 2.55 23.30 -8.10
N PHE A 276 1.48 23.41 -8.87
CA PHE A 276 0.34 22.50 -8.94
C PHE A 276 -0.50 22.39 -7.67
N ARG A 277 0.09 22.23 -6.49
CA ARG A 277 -0.62 22.08 -5.20
C ARG A 277 0.24 22.38 -3.99
N ASP A 278 -0.38 22.90 -2.93
CA ASP A 278 0.19 23.02 -1.59
C ASP A 278 -0.95 23.02 -0.56
N TYR A 279 -1.13 21.88 0.13
CA TYR A 279 -2.15 21.78 1.17
C TYR A 279 -1.71 20.89 2.33
N ASP A 280 -2.33 21.12 3.48
CA ASP A 280 -2.28 20.23 4.64
C ASP A 280 -3.59 19.47 4.78
N GLY A 281 -3.51 18.16 5.05
CA GLY A 281 -4.63 17.34 5.48
C GLY A 281 -4.49 16.99 6.95
N PHE A 282 -5.58 17.04 7.70
CA PHE A 282 -5.59 16.76 9.13
C PHE A 282 -6.59 15.67 9.47
N VAL A 283 -6.21 14.80 10.40
CA VAL A 283 -7.09 13.79 11.01
C VAL A 283 -6.89 13.78 12.52
N MET A 284 -7.97 13.92 13.26
CA MET A 284 -8.02 13.66 14.71
C MET A 284 -8.88 12.43 14.94
N GLN A 285 -8.35 11.44 15.64
CA GLN A 285 -9.07 10.22 15.98
C GLN A 285 -9.06 10.02 17.49
N GLU A 286 -10.24 9.72 18.02
CA GLU A 286 -10.48 9.46 19.44
C GLU A 286 -11.26 8.16 19.56
N GLY A 287 -10.74 7.18 20.29
CA GLY A 287 -11.34 5.87 20.37
C GLY A 287 -11.30 5.26 21.77
N PHE A 288 -12.29 4.44 22.06
CA PHE A 288 -12.38 3.58 23.23
C PHE A 288 -12.56 2.13 22.77
N PHE A 289 -11.94 1.21 23.49
CA PHE A 289 -12.09 -0.22 23.22
C PHE A 289 -12.14 -1.01 24.51
N ALA A 290 -12.83 -2.15 24.46
CA ALA A 290 -12.87 -3.12 25.54
C ALA A 290 -12.96 -4.55 24.98
N GLN A 291 -12.39 -5.50 25.71
CA GLN A 291 -12.48 -6.93 25.41
C GLN A 291 -12.57 -7.73 26.71
N GLY A 292 -13.41 -8.75 26.71
CA GLY A 292 -13.45 -9.78 27.73
C GLY A 292 -13.11 -11.13 27.12
N GLU A 293 -12.28 -11.90 27.82
CA GLU A 293 -11.89 -13.25 27.44
C GLU A 293 -12.27 -14.23 28.56
N TYR A 294 -12.81 -15.36 28.16
CA TYR A 294 -13.11 -16.48 29.05
C TYR A 294 -12.25 -17.68 28.65
N ASN A 295 -11.50 -18.22 29.60
CA ASN A 295 -10.63 -19.36 29.36
C ASN A 295 -10.85 -20.39 30.48
N ARG A 296 -11.41 -21.55 30.15
CA ARG A 296 -11.61 -22.64 31.08
C ARG A 296 -11.51 -24.00 30.40
N GLU A 297 -10.55 -24.82 30.83
CA GLU A 297 -10.35 -26.18 30.33
C GLU A 297 -10.37 -26.27 28.80
N ALA A 298 -11.42 -26.90 28.23
CA ALA A 298 -11.58 -27.08 26.81
C ALA A 298 -12.11 -25.85 26.05
N TRP A 299 -12.64 -24.84 26.77
CA TRP A 299 -13.30 -23.69 26.17
C TRP A 299 -12.48 -22.41 26.30
N SER A 300 -12.40 -21.66 25.24
CA SER A 300 -12.03 -20.26 25.28
C SER A 300 -12.99 -19.45 24.40
N ALA A 301 -13.32 -18.24 24.85
CA ALA A 301 -14.19 -17.33 24.11
C ALA A 301 -13.80 -15.88 24.38
N PHE A 302 -14.08 -15.00 23.44
CA PHE A 302 -13.89 -13.56 23.64
C PHE A 302 -15.02 -12.75 23.01
N VAL A 303 -15.26 -11.57 23.57
CA VAL A 303 -16.08 -10.52 22.97
C VAL A 303 -15.29 -9.22 23.06
N ALA A 304 -15.21 -8.49 21.96
CA ALA A 304 -14.52 -7.21 21.86
C ALA A 304 -15.37 -6.16 21.17
N GLY A 305 -15.29 -4.93 21.62
CA GLY A 305 -15.94 -3.79 21.02
C GLY A 305 -15.06 -2.54 21.03
N SER A 306 -15.28 -1.67 20.06
CA SER A 306 -14.67 -0.35 20.03
C SER A 306 -15.61 0.67 19.41
N VAL A 307 -15.47 1.92 19.82
CA VAL A 307 -16.09 3.07 19.19
C VAL A 307 -15.03 4.15 19.02
N SER A 308 -15.04 4.82 17.87
CA SER A 308 -14.12 5.91 17.58
C SER A 308 -14.80 7.00 16.78
N ASN A 309 -14.36 8.24 16.99
CA ASN A 309 -14.69 9.38 16.14
C ASN A 309 -13.43 9.77 15.35
N SER A 310 -13.59 10.02 14.05
CA SER A 310 -12.55 10.55 13.17
C SER A 310 -13.00 11.90 12.62
N THR A 311 -12.23 12.94 12.89
CA THR A 311 -12.46 14.30 12.42
C THR A 311 -11.46 14.68 11.35
N TYR A 312 -11.94 15.09 10.18
CA TYR A 312 -11.14 15.46 9.03
C TYR A 312 -11.30 16.94 8.69
N TRP A 313 -10.20 17.59 8.28
CA TRP A 313 -10.22 18.93 7.70
C TRP A 313 -8.99 19.16 6.83
N ARG A 314 -9.02 20.20 5.97
CA ARG A 314 -7.94 20.63 5.10
C ARG A 314 -7.56 22.08 5.32
N LYS A 315 -6.35 22.42 4.91
CA LYS A 315 -5.91 23.81 4.73
C LYS A 315 -5.13 23.87 3.42
N ASP A 316 -5.74 24.50 2.41
CA ASP A 316 -5.16 24.67 1.09
C ASP A 316 -4.57 26.07 0.95
N ARG A 317 -3.34 26.17 0.43
CA ARG A 317 -2.60 27.41 0.24
C ARG A 317 -2.39 27.77 -1.22
N PHE A 318 -2.85 26.92 -2.13
CA PHE A 318 -2.65 27.10 -3.57
C PHE A 318 -3.94 27.53 -4.27
N TYR A 319 -5.05 26.83 -4.06
CA TYR A 319 -6.30 27.07 -4.77
C TYR A 319 -7.26 28.03 -4.07
N TYR A 320 -7.02 28.36 -2.81
CA TYR A 320 -7.90 29.20 -1.99
C TYR A 320 -7.19 30.42 -1.43
N SER A 321 -7.91 31.54 -1.28
CA SER A 321 -7.44 32.70 -0.56
C SER A 321 -7.12 32.38 0.90
N LYS A 322 -6.39 33.27 1.58
CA LYS A 322 -6.00 33.01 2.98
C LYS A 322 -7.23 32.80 3.89
N ASP A 323 -8.32 33.51 3.61
CA ASP A 323 -9.55 33.48 4.43
C ASP A 323 -10.38 32.22 4.16
N GLU A 324 -10.30 31.64 2.95
CA GLU A 324 -11.01 30.42 2.53
C GLU A 324 -10.14 29.16 2.57
N ALA A 325 -8.88 29.31 2.96
CA ALA A 325 -7.90 28.21 2.91
C ALA A 325 -8.29 26.99 3.74
N LYS A 326 -9.05 27.18 4.83
CA LYS A 326 -9.45 26.11 5.75
C LYS A 326 -10.83 25.58 5.40
N SER A 327 -10.95 24.28 5.22
CA SER A 327 -12.24 23.60 5.05
C SER A 327 -13.03 23.52 6.35
N ASP A 328 -14.31 23.22 6.25
CA ASP A 328 -15.11 22.71 7.36
C ASP A 328 -14.50 21.41 7.92
N LYS A 329 -14.93 21.07 9.13
CA LYS A 329 -14.56 19.83 9.80
C LYS A 329 -15.66 18.79 9.64
N GLU A 330 -15.29 17.60 9.18
CA GLU A 330 -16.20 16.47 9.02
C GLU A 330 -15.93 15.40 10.07
N HIS A 331 -16.99 14.86 10.64
CA HIS A 331 -16.96 13.90 11.74
C HIS A 331 -17.59 12.57 11.32
N PHE A 332 -16.87 11.47 11.54
CA PHE A 332 -17.36 10.13 11.26
C PHE A 332 -17.16 9.24 12.47
N THR A 333 -18.28 8.74 13.02
CA THR A 333 -18.22 7.75 14.11
C THR A 333 -18.15 6.36 13.53
N GLY A 334 -17.10 5.63 13.87
CA GLY A 334 -16.91 4.23 13.55
C GLY A 334 -17.08 3.34 14.77
N PHE A 335 -17.41 2.09 14.56
CA PHE A 335 -17.45 1.10 15.64
C PHE A 335 -17.07 -0.28 15.16
N THR A 336 -16.65 -1.10 16.10
CA THR A 336 -16.32 -2.51 15.85
C THR A 336 -16.99 -3.35 16.93
N ILE A 337 -17.56 -4.47 16.54
CA ILE A 337 -17.93 -5.55 17.45
C ILE A 337 -17.45 -6.87 16.86
N LYS A 338 -16.77 -7.68 17.67
CA LYS A 338 -16.30 -9.00 17.26
C LYS A 338 -16.33 -9.96 18.43
N GLY A 339 -16.46 -11.23 18.13
CA GLY A 339 -16.40 -12.29 19.12
C GLY A 339 -15.97 -13.60 18.48
N GLY A 340 -15.53 -14.50 19.30
CA GLY A 340 -15.12 -15.82 18.87
C GLY A 340 -15.09 -16.80 20.03
N ALA A 341 -15.14 -18.08 19.66
CA ALA A 341 -15.00 -19.17 20.61
C ALA A 341 -14.16 -20.30 20.00
N ASN A 342 -13.41 -20.97 20.84
CA ASN A 342 -12.70 -22.19 20.53
C ASN A 342 -13.10 -23.28 21.51
N TYR A 343 -13.27 -24.50 20.99
CA TYR A 343 -13.51 -25.69 21.77
C TYR A 343 -12.51 -26.78 21.43
N ASN A 344 -11.73 -27.20 22.40
CA ASN A 344 -10.85 -28.34 22.30
C ASN A 344 -11.66 -29.62 22.53
N VAL A 345 -12.10 -30.24 21.42
CA VAL A 345 -12.88 -31.49 21.44
C VAL A 345 -12.12 -32.62 22.12
N THR A 346 -10.82 -32.64 21.86
CA THR A 346 -9.83 -33.49 22.53
C THR A 346 -8.51 -32.73 22.62
N GLU A 347 -7.46 -33.31 23.21
CA GLU A 347 -6.11 -32.74 23.20
C GLU A 347 -5.53 -32.55 21.78
N LYS A 348 -6.06 -33.27 20.78
CA LYS A 348 -5.60 -33.23 19.38
C LYS A 348 -6.53 -32.47 18.44
N HIS A 349 -7.77 -32.25 18.81
CA HIS A 349 -8.81 -31.71 17.93
C HIS A 349 -9.44 -30.45 18.53
N ASN A 350 -9.45 -29.38 17.79
CA ASN A 350 -10.17 -28.16 18.16
C ASN A 350 -11.04 -27.64 17.01
N VAL A 351 -12.12 -26.97 17.36
CA VAL A 351 -12.96 -26.21 16.46
C VAL A 351 -13.07 -24.78 16.97
N PHE A 352 -13.13 -23.81 16.05
CA PHE A 352 -13.32 -22.41 16.40
C PHE A 352 -14.29 -21.71 15.46
N ALA A 353 -14.91 -20.66 15.96
CA ALA A 353 -15.75 -19.77 15.16
C ALA A 353 -15.44 -18.32 15.55
N ASN A 354 -15.35 -17.43 14.56
CA ASN A 354 -15.19 -15.99 14.74
C ASN A 354 -16.27 -15.26 13.94
N ILE A 355 -16.75 -14.16 14.49
CA ILE A 355 -17.67 -13.24 13.83
C ILE A 355 -17.25 -11.80 14.11
N GLY A 356 -17.34 -10.92 13.13
CA GLY A 356 -16.99 -9.52 13.29
C GLY A 356 -17.81 -8.60 12.39
N TYR A 357 -18.17 -7.45 12.93
CA TYR A 357 -18.77 -6.35 12.20
C TYR A 357 -17.98 -5.06 12.47
N PHE A 358 -17.61 -4.37 11.39
CA PHE A 358 -16.76 -3.19 11.43
C PHE A 358 -17.41 -2.07 10.64
N SER A 359 -17.53 -0.89 11.23
CA SER A 359 -17.91 0.35 10.55
C SER A 359 -16.70 1.27 10.52
N ARG A 360 -16.16 1.54 9.34
CA ARG A 360 -14.92 2.30 9.12
C ARG A 360 -15.21 3.63 8.46
N PRO A 361 -14.71 4.76 9.01
CA PRO A 361 -14.79 6.06 8.35
C PRO A 361 -14.20 6.03 6.92
N PRO A 362 -14.72 6.87 6.00
CA PRO A 362 -14.20 6.98 4.65
C PRO A 362 -12.77 7.51 4.64
N HIS A 363 -12.03 7.22 3.59
CA HIS A 363 -10.72 7.83 3.40
C HIS A 363 -10.85 9.32 3.13
N MET A 364 -9.90 10.12 3.65
CA MET A 364 -9.84 11.55 3.33
C MET A 364 -9.77 11.76 1.82
N GLN A 365 -8.89 10.97 1.16
CA GLN A 365 -8.69 11.01 -0.28
C GLN A 365 -9.75 10.18 -1.01
N GLY A 366 -10.59 10.86 -1.81
CA GLY A 366 -11.65 10.24 -2.61
C GLY A 366 -12.88 9.81 -1.81
N GLY A 367 -12.99 10.25 -0.56
CA GLY A 367 -14.13 9.97 0.29
C GLY A 367 -14.69 11.24 0.94
N VAL A 368 -13.96 11.82 1.89
CA VAL A 368 -14.43 12.97 2.67
C VAL A 368 -14.49 14.24 1.82
N PHE A 369 -13.52 14.47 0.94
CA PHE A 369 -13.47 15.64 0.05
C PHE A 369 -13.66 15.21 -1.40
N LEU A 370 -14.41 16.00 -2.18
CA LEU A 370 -14.76 15.71 -3.57
C LEU A 370 -13.53 15.64 -4.49
N GLN A 371 -12.54 16.52 -4.27
CA GLN A 371 -11.26 16.52 -5.00
C GLN A 371 -10.10 16.85 -4.06
N ASN A 372 -9.29 15.84 -3.75
CA ASN A 372 -8.26 15.96 -2.71
C ASN A 372 -7.13 16.93 -2.99
N ASP A 373 -6.70 17.04 -4.24
CA ASP A 373 -5.52 17.82 -4.58
C ASP A 373 -5.83 19.31 -4.73
N VAL A 374 -7.10 19.67 -5.01
CA VAL A 374 -7.47 21.02 -5.45
C VAL A 374 -8.73 21.58 -4.78
N SER A 375 -9.40 20.86 -3.90
CA SER A 375 -10.69 21.28 -3.34
C SER A 375 -10.82 21.06 -1.84
N ASN A 376 -11.35 22.08 -1.14
CA ASN A 376 -11.81 21.99 0.24
C ASN A 376 -13.29 21.60 0.35
N ILE A 377 -13.96 21.34 -0.77
CA ILE A 377 -15.39 21.01 -0.80
C ILE A 377 -15.61 19.61 -0.24
N VAL A 378 -16.45 19.56 0.78
CA VAL A 378 -16.85 18.32 1.44
C VAL A 378 -17.76 17.51 0.52
N ASN A 379 -17.61 16.20 0.56
CA ASN A 379 -18.50 15.26 -0.08
C ASN A 379 -19.69 14.97 0.84
N SER A 380 -20.87 15.50 0.53
CA SER A 380 -22.10 15.25 1.31
C SER A 380 -22.56 13.80 1.30
N ASP A 381 -22.11 13.01 0.32
CA ASP A 381 -22.45 11.58 0.17
C ASP A 381 -21.43 10.65 0.83
N ALA A 382 -20.43 11.21 1.53
CA ALA A 382 -19.43 10.43 2.24
C ALA A 382 -20.07 9.61 3.37
N MET A 383 -19.80 8.30 3.38
CA MET A 383 -20.33 7.39 4.38
C MET A 383 -19.29 6.37 4.83
N ASN A 384 -19.52 5.77 5.99
CA ASN A 384 -18.68 4.68 6.48
C ASN A 384 -18.81 3.44 5.59
N GLU A 385 -17.68 2.84 5.26
CA GLU A 385 -17.64 1.46 4.75
C GLU A 385 -17.93 0.49 5.90
N LYS A 386 -18.58 -0.64 5.58
CA LYS A 386 -18.91 -1.68 6.55
C LYS A 386 -18.30 -3.01 6.11
N VAL A 387 -17.85 -3.78 7.08
CA VAL A 387 -17.33 -5.12 6.82
C VAL A 387 -17.98 -6.09 7.78
N PHE A 388 -18.57 -7.15 7.24
CA PHE A 388 -19.05 -8.28 8.01
C PHE A 388 -18.24 -9.53 7.67
N SER A 389 -17.70 -10.20 8.68
CA SER A 389 -16.87 -11.39 8.51
C SER A 389 -17.30 -12.51 9.44
N ILE A 390 -17.31 -13.72 8.92
CA ILE A 390 -17.50 -14.96 9.68
C ILE A 390 -16.42 -15.96 9.27
N GLU A 391 -15.87 -16.67 10.24
CA GLU A 391 -14.90 -17.73 10.06
C GLU A 391 -15.27 -18.95 10.90
N LEU A 392 -15.07 -20.13 10.32
CA LEU A 392 -15.21 -21.42 10.98
C LEU A 392 -13.97 -22.24 10.72
N GLY A 393 -13.34 -22.75 11.76
CA GLY A 393 -12.09 -23.48 11.62
C GLY A 393 -12.04 -24.77 12.41
N TYR A 394 -11.20 -25.68 11.94
CA TYR A 394 -10.86 -26.93 12.58
C TYR A 394 -9.35 -27.09 12.61
N GLY A 395 -8.82 -27.45 13.76
CA GLY A 395 -7.40 -27.76 13.96
C GLY A 395 -7.18 -29.20 14.41
N PHE A 396 -6.17 -29.82 13.83
CA PHE A 396 -5.64 -31.12 14.27
C PHE A 396 -4.18 -30.99 14.66
N ARG A 397 -3.80 -31.54 15.80
CA ARG A 397 -2.42 -31.50 16.31
C ARG A 397 -1.98 -32.85 16.86
N SER A 398 -0.85 -33.32 16.32
CA SER A 398 -0.18 -34.54 16.79
C SER A 398 1.34 -34.39 16.64
N SER A 399 2.09 -35.40 17.07
CA SER A 399 3.54 -35.41 16.93
C SER A 399 4.03 -35.46 15.48
N TRP A 400 3.22 -35.93 14.56
CA TRP A 400 3.58 -36.11 13.15
C TRP A 400 2.83 -35.21 12.17
N LEU A 401 1.68 -34.66 12.57
CA LEU A 401 0.85 -33.76 11.73
C LEU A 401 0.22 -32.65 12.56
N ASN A 402 0.42 -31.42 12.12
CA ASN A 402 -0.37 -30.26 12.53
C ASN A 402 -1.09 -29.74 11.28
N ALA A 403 -2.41 -29.64 11.33
CA ALA A 403 -3.20 -29.16 10.20
C ALA A 403 -4.34 -28.25 10.66
N ASN A 404 -4.64 -27.23 9.87
CA ASN A 404 -5.79 -26.36 10.07
C ASN A 404 -6.60 -26.30 8.78
N VAL A 405 -7.92 -26.24 8.94
CA VAL A 405 -8.88 -25.95 7.86
C VAL A 405 -9.72 -24.77 8.30
N ASN A 406 -9.78 -23.73 7.48
CA ASN A 406 -10.53 -22.53 7.74
C ASN A 406 -11.52 -22.23 6.60
N PHE A 407 -12.77 -21.98 6.94
CA PHE A 407 -13.81 -21.47 6.05
C PHE A 407 -14.07 -20.03 6.40
N TYR A 408 -14.03 -19.13 5.44
CA TYR A 408 -14.27 -17.71 5.66
C TYR A 408 -15.31 -17.15 4.68
N ARG A 409 -16.04 -16.14 5.15
CA ARG A 409 -16.92 -15.30 4.35
C ARG A 409 -16.87 -13.88 4.86
N THR A 410 -16.39 -12.94 4.03
CA THR A 410 -16.28 -11.52 4.34
C THR A 410 -17.01 -10.70 3.29
N ALA A 411 -18.01 -9.94 3.72
CA ALA A 411 -18.74 -9.00 2.90
C ALA A 411 -18.24 -7.58 3.20
N TRP A 412 -17.79 -6.88 2.16
CA TRP A 412 -17.47 -5.45 2.17
C TRP A 412 -18.65 -4.71 1.59
N MET A 413 -19.19 -3.75 2.32
CA MET A 413 -20.40 -3.01 1.97
C MET A 413 -20.13 -1.51 1.94
N ASP A 414 -20.92 -0.81 1.13
CA ASP A 414 -20.88 0.65 1.01
C ASP A 414 -19.51 1.20 0.59
N LYS A 415 -18.76 0.44 -0.23
CA LYS A 415 -17.53 0.97 -0.84
C LYS A 415 -17.90 2.09 -1.80
N ALA A 416 -17.05 3.11 -1.82
CA ALA A 416 -17.22 4.26 -2.66
C ALA A 416 -16.05 4.42 -3.65
N THR A 417 -16.35 4.94 -4.83
CA THR A 417 -15.33 5.30 -5.83
C THR A 417 -15.74 6.52 -6.63
N ARG A 418 -14.76 7.30 -7.04
CA ARG A 418 -14.94 8.42 -7.96
C ARG A 418 -14.64 7.96 -9.38
N VAL A 419 -15.53 8.26 -10.32
CA VAL A 419 -15.39 7.96 -11.76
C VAL A 419 -15.56 9.24 -12.58
N ASN A 420 -14.88 9.32 -13.72
CA ASN A 420 -15.05 10.43 -14.66
C ASN A 420 -16.36 10.25 -15.46
N VAL A 421 -16.91 11.34 -15.94
CA VAL A 421 -18.13 11.39 -16.73
C VAL A 421 -17.78 11.71 -18.19
N LYS A 422 -18.48 11.09 -19.16
CA LYS A 422 -18.21 11.28 -20.58
C LYS A 422 -18.72 12.61 -21.12
N GLU A 423 -19.84 13.06 -20.62
CA GLU A 423 -20.57 14.25 -21.08
C GLU A 423 -19.78 15.55 -20.85
N ASP A 424 -18.96 15.58 -19.78
CA ASP A 424 -18.07 16.72 -19.51
C ASP A 424 -16.79 16.23 -18.81
N ARG A 425 -15.62 16.62 -19.33
CA ARG A 425 -14.31 16.26 -18.76
C ARG A 425 -14.06 16.83 -17.36
N ASP A 426 -14.76 17.91 -17.00
CA ASP A 426 -14.68 18.52 -15.69
C ASP A 426 -15.68 17.92 -14.70
N ALA A 427 -16.57 17.03 -15.17
CA ALA A 427 -17.55 16.35 -14.33
C ALA A 427 -17.06 14.97 -13.90
N PHE A 428 -17.51 14.56 -12.73
CA PHE A 428 -17.28 13.22 -12.17
C PHE A 428 -18.50 12.74 -11.38
N ALA A 429 -18.68 11.43 -11.28
CA ALA A 429 -19.67 10.82 -10.41
C ALA A 429 -19.00 10.21 -9.19
N TYR A 430 -19.62 10.35 -8.02
CA TYR A 430 -19.24 9.70 -6.80
C TYR A 430 -20.19 8.52 -6.54
N LEU A 431 -19.70 7.31 -6.83
CA LEU A 431 -20.48 6.09 -6.74
C LEU A 431 -20.32 5.46 -5.35
N THR A 432 -21.42 5.04 -4.76
CA THR A 432 -21.49 4.31 -3.49
C THR A 432 -22.26 3.00 -3.66
N GLY A 433 -22.31 2.15 -2.62
CA GLY A 433 -23.01 0.88 -2.65
C GLY A 433 -22.31 -0.21 -3.45
N ILE A 434 -21.04 -0.02 -3.77
CA ILE A 434 -20.22 -1.03 -4.45
C ILE A 434 -19.76 -2.06 -3.42
N ASP A 435 -20.45 -3.19 -3.35
CA ASP A 435 -20.17 -4.25 -2.41
C ASP A 435 -19.22 -5.29 -3.00
N ALA A 436 -18.45 -5.95 -2.15
CA ALA A 436 -17.60 -7.07 -2.55
C ALA A 436 -17.74 -8.24 -1.58
N LEU A 437 -17.74 -9.45 -2.11
CA LEU A 437 -17.77 -10.69 -1.33
C LEU A 437 -16.49 -11.48 -1.54
N HIS A 438 -15.86 -11.86 -0.42
CA HIS A 438 -14.70 -12.74 -0.38
C HIS A 438 -15.07 -13.95 0.47
N GLN A 439 -15.11 -15.13 -0.12
CA GLN A 439 -15.37 -16.37 0.60
C GLN A 439 -14.46 -17.47 0.09
N GLY A 440 -14.17 -18.46 0.93
CA GLY A 440 -13.32 -19.55 0.53
C GLY A 440 -12.95 -20.52 1.64
N ILE A 441 -12.05 -21.41 1.29
CA ILE A 441 -11.47 -22.44 2.16
C ILE A 441 -9.95 -22.31 2.10
N GLU A 442 -9.34 -22.36 3.26
CA GLU A 442 -7.89 -22.39 3.43
C GLU A 442 -7.50 -23.61 4.25
N VAL A 443 -6.44 -24.28 3.83
CA VAL A 443 -5.85 -25.42 4.53
C VAL A 443 -4.37 -25.16 4.65
N ASP A 444 -3.83 -25.33 5.83
CA ASP A 444 -2.39 -25.38 6.07
C ASP A 444 -2.02 -26.61 6.89
N PHE A 445 -0.84 -27.15 6.63
CA PHE A 445 -0.32 -28.26 7.40
C PHE A 445 1.20 -28.28 7.50
N VAL A 446 1.69 -28.88 8.58
CA VAL A 446 3.08 -29.27 8.77
C VAL A 446 3.09 -30.76 9.11
N LEU A 447 3.80 -31.53 8.30
CA LEU A 447 3.93 -32.98 8.43
C LEU A 447 5.38 -33.32 8.78
N HIS A 448 5.58 -34.12 9.81
CA HIS A 448 6.86 -34.65 10.25
C HIS A 448 6.90 -36.17 10.03
N PRO A 449 7.12 -36.68 8.78
CA PRO A 449 7.04 -38.10 8.48
C PRO A 449 8.20 -38.89 9.11
N ILE A 450 9.34 -38.24 9.26
CA ILE A 450 10.52 -38.71 9.97
C ILE A 450 11.21 -37.56 10.71
N VAL A 451 12.08 -37.85 11.65
CA VAL A 451 12.69 -36.89 12.58
C VAL A 451 13.37 -35.68 11.89
N ASN A 452 13.96 -35.91 10.72
CA ASN A 452 14.75 -34.88 10.02
C ASN A 452 14.04 -34.26 8.82
N LEU A 453 12.76 -34.58 8.58
CA LEU A 453 12.01 -34.09 7.43
C LEU A 453 10.73 -33.36 7.87
N ASP A 454 10.64 -32.10 7.50
CA ASP A 454 9.43 -31.31 7.59
C ASP A 454 8.85 -31.12 6.19
N ILE A 455 7.57 -31.39 6.03
CA ILE A 455 6.80 -31.06 4.83
C ILE A 455 5.73 -30.06 5.22
N THR A 456 5.71 -28.91 4.57
CA THR A 456 4.70 -27.86 4.78
C THR A 456 3.81 -27.75 3.57
N GLY A 457 2.53 -27.49 3.78
CA GLY A 457 1.61 -27.25 2.67
C GLY A 457 0.59 -26.18 3.01
N VAL A 458 0.21 -25.42 1.98
CA VAL A 458 -0.87 -24.43 2.01
C VAL A 458 -1.72 -24.64 0.77
N PHE A 459 -3.02 -24.65 0.96
CA PHE A 459 -3.98 -24.65 -0.13
C PHE A 459 -5.09 -23.64 0.18
N SER A 460 -5.39 -22.75 -0.77
CA SER A 460 -6.47 -21.80 -0.66
C SER A 460 -7.28 -21.79 -1.95
N ILE A 461 -8.60 -21.84 -1.82
CA ILE A 461 -9.54 -21.65 -2.90
C ILE A 461 -10.58 -20.62 -2.47
N GLY A 462 -10.58 -19.48 -3.17
CA GLY A 462 -11.50 -18.38 -2.95
C GLY A 462 -12.53 -18.26 -4.06
N ASP A 463 -13.61 -17.56 -3.76
CA ASP A 463 -14.60 -17.04 -4.67
C ASP A 463 -14.81 -15.57 -4.32
N TRP A 464 -14.10 -14.68 -5.06
CA TRP A 464 -14.07 -13.25 -4.78
C TRP A 464 -14.65 -12.48 -5.95
N HIS A 465 -15.74 -11.79 -5.69
CA HIS A 465 -16.46 -11.03 -6.72
C HIS A 465 -17.14 -9.81 -6.12
N TRP A 466 -17.47 -8.86 -6.97
CA TRP A 466 -18.31 -7.73 -6.61
C TRP A 466 -19.74 -8.25 -6.41
N ASN A 467 -20.42 -7.78 -5.37
CA ASN A 467 -21.72 -8.31 -4.94
C ASN A 467 -22.84 -7.25 -4.92
N GLY A 468 -22.53 -6.03 -5.31
CA GLY A 468 -23.48 -4.93 -5.38
C GLY A 468 -23.14 -3.97 -6.50
N ASP A 469 -24.19 -3.45 -7.15
CA ASP A 469 -24.08 -2.42 -8.17
C ASP A 469 -23.94 -1.04 -7.54
N GLY A 470 -23.13 -0.17 -8.13
CA GLY A 470 -22.91 1.17 -7.64
C GLY A 470 -23.87 2.19 -8.24
N LYS A 471 -24.21 3.21 -7.46
CA LYS A 471 -24.95 4.39 -7.91
C LYS A 471 -24.40 5.64 -7.23
N GLY A 472 -24.57 6.78 -7.87
CA GLY A 472 -24.14 8.04 -7.26
C GLY A 472 -24.46 9.26 -8.11
N TYR A 473 -24.27 10.41 -7.52
CA TYR A 473 -24.53 11.69 -8.14
C TYR A 473 -23.28 12.26 -8.80
N ALA A 474 -23.51 13.10 -9.80
CA ALA A 474 -22.45 13.74 -10.56
C ALA A 474 -22.24 15.20 -10.13
N TYR A 475 -20.97 15.61 -10.13
CA TYR A 475 -20.51 16.95 -9.74
C TYR A 475 -19.47 17.45 -10.74
N ASN A 476 -19.35 18.76 -10.88
CA ASN A 476 -18.23 19.35 -11.61
C ASN A 476 -16.98 19.51 -10.72
N SER A 477 -15.88 19.97 -11.29
CA SER A 477 -14.62 20.21 -10.57
C SER A 477 -14.73 21.23 -9.43
N ALA A 478 -15.76 22.09 -9.45
CA ALA A 478 -16.06 23.05 -8.38
C ALA A 478 -17.01 22.47 -7.32
N GLY A 479 -17.38 21.17 -7.39
CA GLY A 479 -18.31 20.52 -6.47
C GLY A 479 -19.77 20.91 -6.65
N ARG A 480 -20.12 21.59 -7.76
CA ARG A 480 -21.52 21.92 -8.06
C ARG A 480 -22.21 20.70 -8.69
N PRO A 481 -23.43 20.35 -8.27
CA PRO A 481 -24.23 19.34 -8.92
C PRO A 481 -24.39 19.62 -10.42
N VAL A 482 -24.34 18.58 -11.25
CA VAL A 482 -24.51 18.68 -12.71
C VAL A 482 -25.74 17.91 -13.17
N GLY A 483 -26.34 18.39 -14.28
CA GLY A 483 -27.43 17.72 -14.97
C GLY A 483 -26.93 16.67 -15.97
N LYS A 484 -27.87 16.05 -16.71
CA LYS A 484 -27.59 14.97 -17.69
C LYS A 484 -26.57 15.33 -18.78
N ASN A 485 -26.44 16.60 -19.08
CA ASN A 485 -25.47 17.12 -20.05
C ASN A 485 -24.07 17.38 -19.45
N GLY A 486 -23.86 17.07 -18.16
CA GLY A 486 -22.62 17.32 -17.44
C GLY A 486 -22.43 18.78 -17.00
N LYS A 487 -23.36 19.70 -17.32
CA LYS A 487 -23.26 21.10 -16.95
C LYS A 487 -23.90 21.37 -15.57
N PRO A 488 -23.41 22.37 -14.83
CA PRO A 488 -23.95 22.72 -13.53
C PRO A 488 -25.44 23.01 -13.55
N LEU A 489 -26.18 22.56 -12.54
CA LEU A 489 -27.59 22.86 -12.38
C LEU A 489 -27.79 24.38 -12.26
N GLY A 490 -28.85 24.89 -12.88
CA GLY A 490 -29.19 26.32 -12.93
C GLY A 490 -28.56 27.08 -14.10
N ASP A 491 -27.54 26.54 -14.75
CA ASP A 491 -26.98 27.12 -15.96
C ASP A 491 -27.82 26.79 -17.22
N VAL A 492 -28.63 25.72 -17.16
CA VAL A 492 -29.50 25.22 -18.25
C VAL A 492 -30.95 25.06 -17.83
N GLY A 493 -31.38 25.60 -16.72
CA GLY A 493 -32.76 25.70 -16.20
C GLY A 493 -33.55 24.39 -16.19
N GLY A 494 -33.90 23.91 -15.03
CA GLY A 494 -34.88 22.82 -14.82
C GLY A 494 -34.36 21.39 -14.95
N GLU A 495 -33.04 21.16 -15.04
CA GLU A 495 -32.47 19.80 -15.05
C GLU A 495 -32.31 19.25 -13.62
N GLU A 496 -32.69 18.00 -13.45
CA GLU A 496 -32.46 17.25 -12.21
C GLU A 496 -30.97 16.91 -12.05
N HIS A 497 -30.54 16.73 -10.80
CA HIS A 497 -29.19 16.28 -10.47
C HIS A 497 -28.96 14.89 -11.08
N ALA A 498 -28.04 14.80 -12.03
CA ALA A 498 -27.77 13.59 -12.77
C ALA A 498 -27.18 12.50 -11.88
N GLN A 499 -27.60 11.27 -12.13
CA GLN A 499 -27.10 10.07 -11.48
C GLN A 499 -26.29 9.23 -12.47
N SER A 500 -25.43 8.41 -11.96
CA SER A 500 -24.77 7.35 -12.72
C SER A 500 -24.96 6.02 -12.02
N PHE A 501 -25.18 4.98 -12.81
CA PHE A 501 -25.37 3.60 -12.36
C PHE A 501 -24.29 2.74 -12.97
N ILE A 502 -23.68 1.87 -12.15
CA ILE A 502 -22.67 0.93 -12.61
C ILE A 502 -23.09 -0.50 -12.24
N LYS A 503 -23.18 -1.36 -13.25
CA LYS A 503 -23.47 -2.78 -13.09
C LYS A 503 -22.16 -3.53 -12.96
N VAL A 504 -21.83 -3.95 -11.74
CA VAL A 504 -20.56 -4.62 -11.43
C VAL A 504 -20.77 -5.92 -10.65
N LYS A 505 -22.01 -6.22 -10.30
CA LYS A 505 -22.34 -7.47 -9.59
C LYS A 505 -21.86 -8.70 -10.38
N ASP A 506 -21.29 -9.67 -9.66
CA ASP A 506 -20.71 -10.93 -10.16
C ASP A 506 -19.39 -10.77 -10.96
N VAL A 507 -18.91 -9.55 -11.20
CA VAL A 507 -17.60 -9.30 -11.78
C VAL A 507 -16.49 -9.77 -10.83
N ARG A 508 -15.49 -10.49 -11.34
CA ARG A 508 -14.41 -11.04 -10.54
C ARG A 508 -13.51 -9.94 -9.96
N VAL A 509 -13.14 -10.08 -8.69
CA VAL A 509 -12.11 -9.23 -8.08
C VAL A 509 -10.76 -9.63 -8.65
N GLY A 510 -10.05 -8.66 -9.24
CA GLY A 510 -8.74 -8.85 -9.84
C GLY A 510 -7.57 -8.60 -8.90
N ASN A 511 -6.36 -8.77 -9.43
CA ASN A 511 -5.08 -8.46 -8.79
C ASN A 511 -4.68 -9.41 -7.64
N SER A 512 -5.34 -10.58 -7.52
CA SER A 512 -4.95 -11.61 -6.56
C SER A 512 -5.45 -12.98 -7.03
N ALA A 513 -4.63 -14.00 -6.90
CA ALA A 513 -4.99 -15.36 -7.28
C ALA A 513 -6.03 -15.93 -6.29
N GLN A 514 -7.18 -16.34 -6.84
CA GLN A 514 -8.26 -16.95 -6.05
C GLN A 514 -8.04 -18.44 -5.76
N THR A 515 -6.99 -19.03 -6.36
CA THR A 515 -6.52 -20.38 -6.02
C THR A 515 -5.01 -20.32 -5.85
N THR A 516 -4.54 -20.70 -4.68
CA THR A 516 -3.12 -20.83 -4.35
C THR A 516 -2.86 -22.22 -3.79
N PHE A 517 -1.74 -22.81 -4.21
CA PHE A 517 -1.22 -24.04 -3.65
C PHE A 517 0.28 -23.86 -3.43
N ALA A 518 0.78 -24.21 -2.26
CA ALA A 518 2.21 -24.26 -1.99
C ALA A 518 2.54 -25.55 -1.22
N ILE A 519 3.64 -26.18 -1.59
CA ILE A 519 4.19 -27.31 -0.87
C ILE A 519 5.70 -27.13 -0.74
N GLY A 520 6.21 -27.30 0.48
CA GLY A 520 7.63 -27.20 0.79
C GLY A 520 8.14 -28.44 1.49
N GLY A 521 9.38 -28.79 1.25
CA GLY A 521 10.09 -29.85 1.95
C GLY A 521 11.41 -29.32 2.51
N ARG A 522 11.70 -29.58 3.79
CA ARG A 522 12.95 -29.25 4.43
C ARG A 522 13.54 -30.48 5.07
N TYR A 523 14.73 -30.87 4.62
CA TYR A 523 15.45 -32.05 5.12
C TYR A 523 16.76 -31.66 5.80
N GLN A 524 16.99 -32.20 6.98
CA GLN A 524 18.25 -32.09 7.70
C GLN A 524 19.15 -33.28 7.40
N PHE A 525 20.11 -33.12 6.48
CA PHE A 525 21.05 -34.18 6.07
C PHE A 525 22.03 -34.54 7.17
N LEU A 526 22.52 -33.54 7.89
CA LEU A 526 23.41 -33.71 9.04
C LEU A 526 23.22 -32.53 9.99
N ARG A 527 23.79 -32.62 11.18
CA ARG A 527 23.66 -31.55 12.19
C ARG A 527 24.12 -30.22 11.63
N GLY A 528 23.20 -29.25 11.56
CA GLY A 528 23.44 -27.90 11.05
C GLY A 528 23.24 -27.72 9.54
N LEU A 529 23.12 -28.80 8.73
CA LEU A 529 22.89 -28.71 7.29
C LEU A 529 21.44 -29.02 6.95
N HIS A 530 20.74 -28.00 6.40
CA HIS A 530 19.37 -28.11 5.92
C HIS A 530 19.29 -27.79 4.43
N VAL A 531 18.51 -28.57 3.71
CA VAL A 531 18.13 -28.27 2.32
C VAL A 531 16.62 -28.14 2.27
N GLY A 532 16.15 -27.11 1.60
CA GLY A 532 14.74 -26.83 1.40
C GLY A 532 14.40 -26.67 -0.08
N VAL A 533 13.21 -27.12 -0.44
CA VAL A 533 12.60 -26.93 -1.77
C VAL A 533 11.16 -26.54 -1.56
N ASP A 534 10.71 -25.46 -2.23
CA ASP A 534 9.37 -24.91 -2.11
C ASP A 534 8.78 -24.72 -3.50
N TYR A 535 7.61 -25.29 -3.76
CA TYR A 535 6.84 -25.07 -4.97
C TYR A 535 5.57 -24.31 -4.65
N SER A 536 5.32 -23.21 -5.37
CA SER A 536 4.13 -22.39 -5.26
C SER A 536 3.41 -22.33 -6.61
N HIS A 537 2.09 -22.51 -6.61
CA HIS A 537 1.23 -22.45 -7.79
C HIS A 537 0.10 -21.44 -7.58
N PHE A 538 -0.15 -20.62 -8.61
CA PHE A 538 -1.16 -19.58 -8.61
C PHE A 538 -2.08 -19.72 -9.81
N ALA A 539 -3.38 -19.71 -9.55
CA ALA A 539 -4.39 -19.87 -10.59
C ALA A 539 -5.63 -19.01 -10.28
N ARG A 540 -6.49 -18.85 -11.26
CA ARG A 540 -7.69 -18.00 -11.15
C ARG A 540 -7.35 -16.59 -10.67
N ASN A 541 -6.24 -16.03 -11.19
CA ASN A 541 -5.90 -14.63 -11.05
C ASN A 541 -6.54 -13.85 -12.20
N TYR A 542 -7.16 -12.71 -11.90
CA TYR A 542 -7.81 -11.85 -12.87
C TYR A 542 -7.07 -10.52 -12.95
N ALA A 543 -7.02 -9.93 -14.13
CA ALA A 543 -6.42 -8.63 -14.33
C ALA A 543 -7.15 -7.56 -13.49
N LYS A 544 -6.43 -6.56 -13.03
CA LYS A 544 -7.02 -5.41 -12.35
C LYS A 544 -7.79 -4.59 -13.37
N PHE A 545 -9.07 -4.35 -13.14
CA PHE A 545 -9.81 -3.34 -13.89
C PHE A 545 -9.91 -2.03 -13.10
N SER A 546 -10.06 -0.93 -13.82
CA SER A 546 -10.41 0.38 -13.27
C SER A 546 -11.83 0.70 -13.71
N PHE A 547 -12.61 1.32 -12.84
CA PHE A 547 -13.94 1.78 -13.23
C PHE A 547 -13.81 2.74 -14.41
N PRO A 548 -14.53 2.52 -15.52
CA PRO A 548 -14.42 3.32 -16.73
C PRO A 548 -15.01 4.72 -16.51
N THR A 549 -14.81 5.59 -17.50
CA THR A 549 -15.60 6.82 -17.63
C THR A 549 -17.05 6.43 -17.89
N VAL A 550 -17.99 6.96 -17.11
CA VAL A 550 -19.40 6.59 -17.13
C VAL A 550 -20.25 7.58 -17.94
N ASN A 551 -21.38 7.11 -18.44
CA ASN A 551 -22.45 7.96 -18.99
C ASN A 551 -23.40 8.33 -17.85
N LEU A 552 -23.94 9.56 -17.86
CA LEU A 552 -24.94 10.02 -16.91
C LEU A 552 -26.32 9.48 -17.28
N ASP A 553 -27.14 9.22 -16.24
CA ASP A 553 -28.50 8.65 -16.34
C ASP A 553 -28.61 7.39 -17.24
N ALA A 554 -27.54 6.61 -17.26
CA ALA A 554 -27.45 5.37 -18.03
C ALA A 554 -26.87 4.24 -17.16
N GLU A 555 -27.18 3.01 -17.51
CA GLU A 555 -26.54 1.83 -16.95
C GLU A 555 -25.19 1.59 -17.61
N ASN A 556 -24.13 1.64 -16.83
CA ASN A 556 -22.77 1.36 -17.28
C ASN A 556 -22.41 -0.06 -16.84
N VAL A 557 -22.36 -0.99 -17.78
CA VAL A 557 -22.06 -2.41 -17.51
C VAL A 557 -20.56 -2.64 -17.50
N ILE A 558 -20.06 -3.33 -16.48
CA ILE A 558 -18.66 -3.77 -16.38
C ILE A 558 -18.63 -5.28 -16.69
N GLU A 559 -17.77 -5.65 -17.62
CA GLU A 559 -17.49 -7.05 -17.91
C GLU A 559 -16.42 -7.63 -16.98
N SER A 560 -16.40 -8.95 -16.83
CA SER A 560 -15.37 -9.61 -16.03
C SER A 560 -14.01 -9.45 -16.67
N PRO A 561 -12.96 -9.07 -15.87
CA PRO A 561 -11.64 -8.84 -16.39
C PRO A 561 -10.98 -10.13 -16.88
N TRP A 562 -9.98 -9.96 -17.75
CA TRP A 562 -9.20 -11.06 -18.27
C TRP A 562 -8.65 -11.97 -17.17
N ARG A 563 -8.86 -13.27 -17.34
CA ARG A 563 -8.27 -14.30 -16.47
C ARG A 563 -6.84 -14.59 -16.93
N MET A 564 -5.87 -14.26 -16.08
CA MET A 564 -4.46 -14.49 -16.34
C MET A 564 -4.12 -16.00 -16.39
N PRO A 565 -3.10 -16.40 -17.16
CA PRO A 565 -2.58 -17.76 -17.15
C PRO A 565 -2.14 -18.19 -15.74
N ALA A 566 -2.40 -19.44 -15.39
CA ALA A 566 -1.85 -20.03 -14.17
C ALA A 566 -0.35 -20.26 -14.32
N TYR A 567 0.38 -20.16 -13.21
CA TYR A 567 1.82 -20.42 -13.18
C TYR A 567 2.25 -21.05 -11.87
N GLY A 568 3.42 -21.71 -11.91
CA GLY A 568 4.08 -22.25 -10.74
C GLY A 568 5.56 -21.88 -10.71
N VAL A 569 6.08 -21.65 -9.50
CA VAL A 569 7.47 -21.25 -9.24
C VAL A 569 8.07 -22.24 -8.26
N LEU A 570 9.29 -22.69 -8.54
CA LEU A 570 10.07 -23.60 -7.70
C LEU A 570 11.27 -22.85 -7.13
N ASP A 571 11.39 -22.82 -5.80
CA ASP A 571 12.50 -22.23 -5.07
C ASP A 571 13.29 -23.31 -4.35
N ALA A 572 14.58 -23.09 -4.15
CA ALA A 572 15.44 -24.00 -3.40
C ALA A 572 16.41 -23.23 -2.50
N ASN A 573 16.72 -23.80 -1.36
CA ASN A 573 17.67 -23.23 -0.41
C ASN A 573 18.52 -24.27 0.28
N ILE A 574 19.72 -23.86 0.69
CA ILE A 574 20.62 -24.64 1.51
C ILE A 574 21.16 -23.75 2.63
N ASN A 575 21.16 -24.26 3.85
CA ASN A 575 21.63 -23.55 5.03
C ASN A 575 22.57 -24.45 5.81
N TYR A 576 23.76 -23.95 6.11
CA TYR A 576 24.70 -24.67 6.94
C TYR A 576 25.17 -23.83 8.12
N ARG A 577 24.93 -24.34 9.32
CA ARG A 577 25.42 -23.76 10.58
C ARG A 577 26.64 -24.56 11.04
N PHE A 578 27.78 -23.89 11.06
CA PHE A 578 29.03 -24.46 11.56
C PHE A 578 28.98 -24.61 13.08
N PRO A 579 29.27 -25.77 13.64
CA PRO A 579 29.25 -26.00 15.08
C PRO A 579 30.59 -25.56 15.73
N LEU A 580 30.89 -24.25 15.74
CA LEU A 580 32.19 -23.74 16.17
C LEU A 580 32.33 -23.68 17.69
N SER A 581 31.36 -23.09 18.41
CA SER A 581 31.35 -23.03 19.87
C SER A 581 29.93 -22.70 20.40
N LYS A 582 29.75 -22.65 21.74
CA LYS A 582 28.48 -22.25 22.34
C LYS A 582 28.22 -20.74 22.21
N VAL A 583 29.26 -19.95 22.05
CA VAL A 583 29.19 -18.47 21.99
C VAL A 583 29.34 -17.95 20.58
N PHE A 584 30.21 -18.56 19.77
CA PHE A 584 30.50 -18.14 18.40
C PHE A 584 29.87 -19.08 17.38
N GLY A 585 29.05 -18.57 16.51
CA GLY A 585 28.38 -19.34 15.46
C GLY A 585 28.52 -18.67 14.09
N VAL A 586 28.70 -19.48 13.06
CA VAL A 586 28.70 -19.05 11.65
C VAL A 586 27.63 -19.83 10.91
N MET A 587 26.82 -19.15 10.12
CA MET A 587 25.83 -19.77 9.23
C MET A 587 26.01 -19.21 7.81
N VAL A 588 26.09 -20.11 6.85
CA VAL A 588 26.04 -19.77 5.41
C VAL A 588 24.73 -20.26 4.85
N SER A 589 24.06 -19.41 4.09
CA SER A 589 22.82 -19.74 3.40
C SER A 589 22.93 -19.37 1.92
N ALA A 590 22.47 -20.23 1.04
CA ALA A 590 22.32 -19.95 -0.38
C ALA A 590 20.88 -20.22 -0.80
N ASN A 591 20.30 -19.33 -1.61
CA ASN A 591 18.94 -19.47 -2.11
C ASN A 591 18.93 -19.26 -3.62
N VAL A 592 18.08 -20.02 -4.30
CA VAL A 592 17.74 -19.87 -5.71
C VAL A 592 16.23 -19.70 -5.79
N ASN A 593 15.78 -18.54 -6.24
CA ASN A 593 14.35 -18.30 -6.49
C ASN A 593 14.07 -18.54 -7.97
N ASN A 594 12.89 -19.06 -8.27
CA ASN A 594 12.49 -19.45 -9.61
C ASN A 594 13.55 -20.35 -10.29
N LEU A 595 13.87 -21.47 -9.65
CA LEU A 595 14.92 -22.42 -10.07
C LEU A 595 14.79 -22.85 -11.53
N LEU A 596 13.56 -23.00 -12.02
CA LEU A 596 13.26 -23.44 -13.38
C LEU A 596 13.24 -22.29 -14.40
N ASP A 597 13.54 -21.07 -13.96
CA ASP A 597 13.49 -19.84 -14.78
C ASP A 597 12.17 -19.67 -15.53
N LYS A 598 11.07 -19.95 -14.84
CA LYS A 598 9.71 -19.83 -15.41
C LYS A 598 9.37 -18.37 -15.68
N GLU A 599 9.06 -18.04 -16.93
CA GLU A 599 8.45 -16.77 -17.27
C GLU A 599 6.96 -16.79 -16.93
N TYR A 600 6.47 -15.76 -16.26
CA TYR A 600 5.08 -15.65 -15.85
C TYR A 600 4.63 -14.19 -15.73
N ILE A 601 3.33 -13.95 -15.89
CA ILE A 601 2.72 -12.65 -15.70
C ILE A 601 2.44 -12.44 -14.22
N ALA A 602 3.10 -11.45 -13.61
CA ALA A 602 2.97 -11.14 -12.19
C ALA A 602 1.85 -10.13 -11.90
N ASP A 603 1.60 -9.19 -12.81
CA ASP A 603 0.61 -8.12 -12.66
C ASP A 603 0.00 -7.78 -14.02
N ALA A 604 -1.31 -7.56 -14.07
CA ALA A 604 -2.02 -7.20 -15.29
C ALA A 604 -3.10 -6.15 -15.02
N GLU A 605 -3.23 -5.21 -15.96
CA GLU A 605 -4.39 -4.34 -16.10
C GLU A 605 -5.27 -4.85 -17.24
N ASP A 606 -6.56 -4.88 -16.98
CA ASP A 606 -7.55 -5.30 -17.97
C ASP A 606 -7.60 -4.31 -19.14
N GLY A 607 -7.77 -4.84 -20.33
CA GLY A 607 -7.90 -4.06 -21.57
C GLY A 607 -9.35 -3.97 -22.04
N ALA A 608 -9.57 -3.21 -23.12
CA ALA A 608 -10.91 -2.98 -23.68
C ALA A 608 -11.57 -4.25 -24.23
N GLY A 609 -10.79 -5.28 -24.58
CA GLY A 609 -11.30 -6.58 -25.06
C GLY A 609 -11.49 -7.61 -23.95
N HIS A 610 -11.15 -7.29 -22.72
CA HIS A 610 -11.17 -8.23 -21.58
C HIS A 610 -10.45 -9.56 -21.87
N ASP A 611 -9.34 -9.47 -22.64
CA ASP A 611 -8.58 -10.59 -23.18
C ASP A 611 -7.06 -10.39 -23.08
N LYS A 612 -6.31 -11.41 -23.49
CA LYS A 612 -4.83 -11.38 -23.49
C LYS A 612 -4.25 -10.37 -24.48
N ASP A 613 -4.98 -10.01 -25.53
CA ASP A 613 -4.45 -9.19 -26.63
C ASP A 613 -4.52 -7.70 -26.29
N THR A 614 -5.46 -7.32 -25.43
CA THR A 614 -5.66 -5.93 -24.98
C THR A 614 -5.18 -5.69 -23.54
N ALA A 615 -5.00 -6.73 -22.74
CA ALA A 615 -4.47 -6.59 -21.38
C ALA A 615 -3.02 -6.09 -21.37
N LYS A 616 -2.70 -5.24 -20.39
CA LYS A 616 -1.34 -4.71 -20.18
C LYS A 616 -0.70 -5.39 -18.99
N VAL A 617 0.51 -5.88 -19.13
CA VAL A 617 1.13 -6.76 -18.15
C VAL A 617 2.53 -6.32 -17.70
N PHE A 618 2.93 -6.82 -16.52
CA PHE A 618 4.32 -6.96 -16.13
C PHE A 618 4.64 -8.43 -15.87
N TYR A 619 5.80 -8.84 -16.34
CA TYR A 619 6.34 -10.17 -16.05
C TYR A 619 6.98 -10.22 -14.67
N GLY A 620 6.96 -11.40 -14.05
CA GLY A 620 7.65 -11.69 -12.80
C GLY A 620 9.15 -11.81 -12.96
N PHE A 621 9.85 -11.94 -11.84
CA PHE A 621 11.28 -12.12 -11.86
C PHE A 621 11.63 -13.53 -12.39
N GLY A 622 12.61 -13.59 -13.28
CA GLY A 622 13.27 -14.82 -13.64
C GLY A 622 14.10 -15.40 -12.48
N ARG A 623 14.96 -16.37 -12.79
CA ARG A 623 15.81 -17.00 -11.77
C ARG A 623 16.78 -16.01 -11.12
N THR A 624 16.81 -15.99 -9.79
CA THR A 624 17.71 -15.17 -8.99
C THR A 624 18.45 -15.98 -7.93
N PHE A 625 19.65 -15.54 -7.57
CA PHE A 625 20.50 -16.20 -6.60
C PHE A 625 20.86 -15.25 -5.47
N SER A 626 20.95 -15.78 -4.25
CA SER A 626 21.49 -15.04 -3.12
C SER A 626 22.34 -15.91 -2.21
N VAL A 627 23.38 -15.33 -1.63
CA VAL A 627 24.21 -15.97 -0.60
C VAL A 627 24.27 -15.04 0.61
N ASN A 628 24.12 -15.60 1.80
CA ASN A 628 24.15 -14.88 3.06
C ASN A 628 25.13 -15.54 4.03
N LEU A 629 25.95 -14.71 4.69
CA LEU A 629 26.83 -15.08 5.79
C LEU A 629 26.32 -14.41 7.07
N LYS A 630 26.00 -15.20 8.10
CA LYS A 630 25.62 -14.71 9.43
C LYS A 630 26.65 -15.17 10.46
N ILE A 631 27.17 -14.22 11.22
CA ILE A 631 28.07 -14.46 12.35
C ILE A 631 27.35 -14.04 13.63
N THR A 632 27.38 -14.89 14.64
CA THR A 632 26.83 -14.64 16.00
C THR A 632 27.92 -14.82 17.02
N PHE A 633 28.01 -13.91 18.01
CA PHE A 633 29.01 -13.90 19.09
C PHE A 633 28.44 -13.38 20.39
#